data_6982bc1cbda99afc2ed0886ab79f1071
#
_entry.id   6982bc1cbda99afc2ed0886ab79f1071
#
_cell.length_a   1.000
_cell.length_b   1.000
_cell.length_c   1.000
_cell.angle_alpha   90.00
_cell.angle_beta   90.00
_cell.angle_gamma   90.00
#
_symmetry.space_group_name_H-M   'P 1'
#
loop_
_entity.id
_entity.type
_entity.pdbx_description
1 polymer ?
#
loop_
_entity_poly.entity_id
_entity_poly.type
_entity_poly.pdbx_seq_one_letter_code
_entity_poly.pdbx_strand_id
1 'polypeptide(L)'
;DEVNYNLISSKSLFDNSLSKITAYKKQIKSNNIYLDGLKQEMQLGERTMIDLLDGEQELLQSELDLALSFKDLFIAYYQTLYHEGRLNAKDLRLSVNHYNVENNFNKVKGKWLDIIE
;
A
#
# COMPACT_ATOMS: atom_id res chain seq x y z
N ASP A 1 5.40 21.55 -18.64
CA ASP A 1 6.56 20.68 -18.75
C ASP A 1 6.18 19.24 -18.45
N GLU A 2 6.47 18.36 -19.39
CA GLU A 2 6.08 16.95 -19.31
C GLU A 2 6.70 16.24 -18.10
N VAL A 3 7.94 16.55 -17.78
CA VAL A 3 8.63 15.92 -16.66
C VAL A 3 7.99 16.30 -15.33
N ASN A 4 7.64 17.58 -15.17
CA ASN A 4 6.96 18.03 -13.96
C ASN A 4 5.58 17.43 -13.82
N TYR A 5 4.85 17.32 -14.94
CA TYR A 5 3.53 16.70 -14.93
C TYR A 5 3.64 15.24 -14.50
N ASN A 6 4.60 14.49 -15.05
CA ASN A 6 4.79 13.09 -14.69
C ASN A 6 5.17 12.91 -13.23
N LEU A 7 5.98 13.81 -12.69
CA LEU A 7 6.37 13.77 -11.27
C LEU A 7 5.17 14.00 -10.38
N ILE A 8 4.33 14.98 -10.71
CA ILE A 8 3.12 15.27 -9.93
C ILE A 8 2.16 14.08 -9.98
N SER A 9 1.98 13.48 -11.16
CA SER A 9 1.12 12.31 -11.31
C SER A 9 1.62 11.13 -10.50
N SER A 10 2.94 10.92 -10.47
CA SER A 10 3.54 9.83 -9.69
C SER A 10 3.33 10.04 -8.20
N LYS A 11 3.44 11.27 -7.73
CA LYS A 11 3.20 11.59 -6.32
C LYS A 11 1.74 11.39 -5.94
N SER A 12 0.82 11.78 -6.81
CA SER A 12 -0.62 11.55 -6.59
C SER A 12 -0.92 10.07 -6.50
N LEU A 13 -0.33 9.27 -7.38
CA LEU A 13 -0.49 7.82 -7.38
C LEU A 13 0.05 7.22 -6.07
N PHE A 14 1.18 7.72 -5.62
CA PHE A 14 1.79 7.28 -4.36
C PHE A 14 0.86 7.57 -3.17
N ASP A 15 0.32 8.79 -3.10
CA ASP A 15 -0.58 9.17 -2.01
C ASP A 15 -1.88 8.34 -2.05
N ASN A 16 -2.40 8.09 -3.23
CA ASN A 16 -3.58 7.25 -3.40
C ASN A 16 -3.32 5.82 -2.93
N SER A 17 -2.15 5.29 -3.23
CA SER A 17 -1.77 3.94 -2.80
C SER A 17 -1.67 3.86 -1.28
N LEU A 18 -1.12 4.89 -0.64
CA LEU A 18 -1.05 4.92 0.83
C LEU A 18 -2.44 4.92 1.45
N SER A 19 -3.36 5.70 0.88
CA SER A 19 -4.74 5.76 1.37
C SER A 19 -5.43 4.40 1.24
N LYS A 20 -5.23 3.72 0.12
CA LYS A 20 -5.79 2.38 -0.10
C LYS A 20 -5.24 1.37 0.90
N ILE A 21 -3.95 1.42 1.17
CA ILE A 21 -3.32 0.51 2.12
C ILE A 21 -3.95 0.69 3.50
N THR A 22 -4.13 1.93 3.93
CA THR A 22 -4.77 2.22 5.22
C THR A 22 -6.19 1.67 5.27
N ALA A 23 -6.96 1.86 4.20
CA ALA A 23 -8.33 1.37 4.11
C ALA A 23 -8.39 -0.16 4.16
N TYR A 24 -7.52 -0.84 3.41
CA TYR A 24 -7.49 -2.30 3.39
C TYR A 24 -7.05 -2.89 4.72
N LYS A 25 -6.13 -2.23 5.43
CA LYS A 25 -5.75 -2.68 6.77
C LYS A 25 -6.92 -2.63 7.73
N LYS A 26 -7.71 -1.57 7.67
CA LYS A 26 -8.92 -1.46 8.49
C LYS A 26 -9.93 -2.54 8.13
N GLN A 27 -10.07 -2.82 6.83
CA GLN A 27 -10.98 -3.85 6.35
C GLN A 27 -10.56 -5.24 6.85
N ILE A 28 -9.27 -5.54 6.80
CA ILE A 28 -8.73 -6.81 7.30
C ILE A 28 -9.03 -6.96 8.79
N LYS A 29 -8.83 -5.89 9.56
CA LYS A 29 -9.11 -5.92 10.98
C LYS A 29 -10.59 -6.20 11.24
N SER A 30 -11.48 -5.54 10.49
CA SER A 30 -12.92 -5.76 10.62
C SER A 30 -13.30 -7.18 10.22
N ASN A 31 -12.71 -7.70 9.15
CA ASN A 31 -12.98 -9.05 8.69
C ASN A 31 -12.50 -10.09 9.69
N ASN A 32 -11.39 -9.85 10.37
CA ASN A 32 -10.90 -10.74 11.42
C ASN A 32 -11.86 -10.77 12.60
N ILE A 33 -12.38 -9.63 13.00
CA ILE A 33 -13.34 -9.55 14.09
C ILE A 33 -14.63 -10.28 13.71
N TYR A 34 -15.09 -10.07 12.48
CA TYR A 34 -16.28 -10.73 11.96
C TYR A 34 -16.09 -12.25 11.93
N LEU A 35 -14.92 -12.70 11.46
CA LEU A 35 -14.62 -14.12 11.39
C LEU A 35 -14.59 -14.78 12.78
N ASP A 36 -14.03 -14.09 13.77
CA ASP A 36 -14.03 -14.58 15.13
C ASP A 36 -15.45 -14.72 15.65
N GLY A 37 -16.32 -13.76 15.34
CA GLY A 37 -17.73 -13.84 15.70
C GLY A 37 -18.43 -15.03 15.05
N LEU A 38 -18.14 -15.28 13.76
CA LEU A 38 -18.70 -16.43 13.06
C LEU A 38 -18.26 -17.75 13.68
N LYS A 39 -17.00 -17.85 14.10
CA LYS A 39 -16.48 -19.05 14.74
C LYS A 39 -17.21 -19.32 16.07
N GLN A 40 -17.46 -18.27 16.84
CA GLN A 40 -18.21 -18.40 18.09
C GLN A 40 -19.65 -18.82 17.83
N GLU A 41 -20.31 -18.21 16.84
CA GLU A 41 -21.66 -18.56 16.48
C GLU A 41 -21.76 -20.00 15.95
N MET A 42 -20.75 -20.46 15.22
CA MET A 42 -20.71 -21.82 14.72
C MET A 42 -20.60 -22.82 15.87
N GLN A 43 -19.81 -22.51 16.91
CA GLN A 43 -19.70 -23.33 18.09
C GLN A 43 -21.03 -23.46 18.80
N LEU A 44 -21.86 -22.42 18.75
CA LEU A 44 -23.18 -22.43 19.34
C LEU A 44 -24.25 -23.08 18.44
N GLY A 45 -23.85 -23.48 17.25
CA GLY A 45 -24.78 -24.09 16.30
C GLY A 45 -25.61 -23.09 15.51
N GLU A 46 -25.31 -21.80 15.62
CA GLU A 46 -26.08 -20.76 14.93
C GLU A 46 -25.61 -20.45 13.52
N ARG A 47 -24.45 -20.93 13.17
CA ARG A 47 -23.88 -20.71 11.83
C ARG A 47 -23.34 -22.02 11.26
N THR A 48 -23.29 -22.08 9.94
CA THR A 48 -22.82 -23.27 9.24
C THR A 48 -21.37 -23.13 8.82
N MET A 49 -20.76 -24.25 8.42
CA MET A 49 -19.41 -24.26 7.89
C MET A 49 -19.31 -23.40 6.62
N ILE A 50 -20.39 -23.35 5.82
CA ILE A 50 -20.40 -22.54 4.59
C ILE A 50 -20.26 -21.06 4.95
N ASP A 51 -20.95 -20.62 5.98
CA ASP A 51 -20.85 -19.23 6.45
C ASP A 51 -19.42 -18.90 6.88
N LEU A 52 -18.76 -19.84 7.57
CA LEU A 52 -17.38 -19.65 7.99
C LEU A 52 -16.43 -19.57 6.80
N LEU A 53 -16.62 -20.44 5.81
CA LEU A 53 -15.81 -20.45 4.60
C LEU A 53 -15.97 -19.15 3.81
N ASP A 54 -17.19 -18.63 3.73
CA ASP A 54 -17.43 -17.35 3.08
C ASP A 54 -16.69 -16.22 3.78
N GLY A 55 -16.71 -16.22 5.13
CA GLY A 55 -15.97 -15.23 5.90
C GLY A 55 -14.47 -15.32 5.70
N GLU A 56 -13.94 -16.55 5.64
CA GLU A 56 -12.52 -16.75 5.38
C GLU A 56 -12.13 -16.30 3.98
N GLN A 57 -13.01 -16.51 3.00
CA GLN A 57 -12.77 -16.06 1.64
C GLN A 57 -12.73 -14.54 1.56
N GLU A 58 -13.62 -13.87 2.27
CA GLU A 58 -13.60 -12.40 2.31
C GLU A 58 -12.31 -11.87 2.95
N LEU A 59 -11.84 -12.52 4.01
CA LEU A 59 -10.58 -12.14 4.64
C LEU A 59 -9.42 -12.32 3.68
N LEU A 60 -9.37 -13.45 2.98
CA LEU A 60 -8.33 -13.73 2.01
C LEU A 60 -8.32 -12.69 0.89
N GLN A 61 -9.51 -12.32 0.41
CA GLN A 61 -9.62 -11.29 -0.64
C GLN A 61 -9.09 -9.95 -0.15
N SER A 62 -9.39 -9.58 1.10
CA SER A 62 -8.88 -8.33 1.66
C SER A 62 -7.36 -8.36 1.79
N GLU A 63 -6.80 -9.50 2.19
CA GLU A 63 -5.34 -9.64 2.29
C GLU A 63 -4.69 -9.54 0.91
N LEU A 64 -5.31 -10.12 -0.10
CA LEU A 64 -4.82 -10.03 -1.48
C LEU A 64 -4.88 -8.57 -1.96
N ASP A 65 -5.98 -7.87 -1.69
CA ASP A 65 -6.12 -6.47 -2.05
C ASP A 65 -5.02 -5.62 -1.41
N LEU A 66 -4.70 -5.91 -0.14
CA LEU A 66 -3.62 -5.22 0.55
C LEU A 66 -2.27 -5.48 -0.13
N ALA A 67 -2.00 -6.74 -0.49
CA ALA A 67 -0.75 -7.09 -1.16
C ALA A 67 -0.62 -6.38 -2.51
N LEU A 68 -1.72 -6.30 -3.27
CA LEU A 68 -1.73 -5.58 -4.54
C LEU A 68 -1.52 -4.09 -4.34
N SER A 69 -2.04 -3.53 -3.26
CA SER A 69 -1.83 -2.12 -2.94
C SER A 69 -0.37 -1.83 -2.60
N PHE A 70 0.31 -2.73 -1.92
CA PHE A 70 1.75 -2.60 -1.68
C PHE A 70 2.52 -2.64 -2.99
N LYS A 71 2.13 -3.51 -3.91
CA LYS A 71 2.75 -3.56 -5.24
C LYS A 71 2.59 -2.21 -5.96
N ASP A 72 1.38 -1.66 -5.93
CA ASP A 72 1.11 -0.36 -6.57
C ASP A 72 1.93 0.75 -5.91
N LEU A 73 2.09 0.70 -4.59
CA LEU A 73 2.92 1.66 -3.87
C LEU A 73 4.38 1.58 -4.33
N PHE A 74 4.90 0.37 -4.50
CA PHE A 74 6.24 0.16 -4.99
C PHE A 74 6.43 0.76 -6.37
N ILE A 75 5.49 0.49 -7.28
CA ILE A 75 5.55 1.00 -8.64
C ILE A 75 5.53 2.52 -8.64
N ALA A 76 4.64 3.12 -7.85
CA ALA A 76 4.54 4.57 -7.75
C ALA A 76 5.82 5.18 -7.20
N TYR A 77 6.43 4.53 -6.22
CA TYR A 77 7.68 5.00 -5.64
C TYR A 77 8.82 5.00 -6.67
N TYR A 78 8.96 3.90 -7.41
CA TYR A 78 10.00 3.81 -8.43
C TYR A 78 9.75 4.78 -9.58
N GLN A 79 8.51 5.00 -9.95
CA GLN A 79 8.18 6.01 -10.95
C GLN A 79 8.58 7.40 -10.47
N THR A 80 8.33 7.70 -9.22
CA THR A 80 8.73 8.98 -8.64
C THR A 80 10.24 9.15 -8.67
N LEU A 81 10.99 8.11 -8.29
CA LEU A 81 12.45 8.14 -8.36
C LEU A 81 12.95 8.32 -9.78
N TYR A 82 12.32 7.64 -10.73
CA TYR A 82 12.70 7.74 -12.13
C TYR A 82 12.54 9.18 -12.64
N HIS A 83 11.40 9.80 -12.33
CA HIS A 83 11.15 11.17 -12.77
C HIS A 83 12.06 12.17 -12.07
N GLU A 84 12.36 11.97 -10.79
CA GLU A 84 13.31 12.79 -10.08
C GLU A 84 14.71 12.67 -10.67
N GLY A 85 15.10 11.45 -11.02
CA GLY A 85 16.39 11.21 -11.64
C GLY A 85 16.52 11.90 -12.99
N ARG A 86 15.45 11.86 -13.80
CA ARG A 86 15.44 12.56 -15.09
C ARG A 86 15.55 14.07 -14.91
N LEU A 87 14.86 14.60 -13.90
CA LEU A 87 14.89 16.03 -13.64
C LEU A 87 16.29 16.47 -13.23
N ASN A 88 16.93 15.70 -12.33
CA ASN A 88 18.28 15.99 -11.90
C ASN A 88 19.30 15.85 -13.01
N ALA A 89 19.15 14.88 -13.88
CA ALA A 89 20.04 14.70 -15.02
C ALA A 89 19.94 15.86 -16.01
N LYS A 90 18.72 16.45 -16.07
CA LYS A 90 18.53 17.58 -16.96
C LYS A 90 19.18 18.82 -16.40
N ASP A 91 19.13 18.91 -15.09
CA ASP A 91 19.67 20.10 -14.45
C ASP A 91 21.12 19.99 -14.31
N LEU A 92 21.73 19.36 -15.21
CA LEU A 92 22.97 19.52 -15.35
C LEU A 92 23.90 18.73 -14.83
N ARG A 93 23.76 17.70 -14.88
CA ARG A 93 24.92 17.18 -14.56
C ARG A 93 25.47 17.69 -13.38
N LEU A 94 24.79 18.32 -12.76
CA LEU A 94 25.31 18.94 -11.71
C LEU A 94 25.47 18.04 -10.63
N SER A 95 26.04 18.41 -9.62
CA SER A 95 26.20 17.68 -8.41
C SER A 95 24.90 17.00 -8.06
N VAL A 96 24.80 15.81 -8.48
CA VAL A 96 23.64 15.01 -8.24
C VAL A 96 23.47 14.85 -6.75
N ASN A 97 22.31 15.18 -6.29
CA ASN A 97 22.07 15.11 -4.88
C ASN A 97 21.61 13.72 -4.50
N HIS A 98 22.54 12.79 -4.53
CA HIS A 98 22.26 11.42 -4.08
C HIS A 98 21.70 11.39 -2.67
N TYR A 99 22.04 12.38 -1.90
CA TYR A 99 21.62 12.48 -0.51
C TYR A 99 20.10 12.57 -0.38
N ASN A 100 19.47 13.34 -1.26
CA ASN A 100 18.01 13.49 -1.21
C ASN A 100 17.28 12.20 -1.54
N VAL A 101 17.84 11.41 -2.46
CA VAL A 101 17.23 10.13 -2.82
C VAL A 101 17.26 9.18 -1.63
N GLU A 102 18.39 9.14 -0.92
CA GLU A 102 18.50 8.31 0.28
C GLU A 102 17.53 8.74 1.37
N ASN A 103 17.41 10.03 1.58
CA ASN A 103 16.45 10.55 2.56
C ASN A 103 15.02 10.16 2.22
N ASN A 104 14.65 10.27 0.97
CA ASN A 104 13.32 9.89 0.52
C ASN A 104 13.08 8.39 0.71
N PHE A 105 14.09 7.58 0.41
CA PHE A 105 14.00 6.14 0.60
C PHE A 105 13.79 5.81 2.08
N ASN A 106 14.55 6.44 2.96
CA ASN A 106 14.45 6.21 4.40
C ASN A 106 13.08 6.64 4.93
N LYS A 107 12.53 7.73 4.43
CA LYS A 107 11.19 8.18 4.82
C LYS A 107 10.13 7.16 4.41
N VAL A 108 10.21 6.67 3.19
CA VAL A 108 9.25 5.69 2.69
C VAL A 108 9.38 4.39 3.47
N LYS A 109 10.60 3.96 3.74
CA LYS A 109 10.86 2.76 4.52
C LYS A 109 10.25 2.87 5.92
N GLY A 110 10.42 4.04 6.56
CA GLY A 110 9.82 4.29 7.86
C GLY A 110 8.31 4.19 7.84
N LYS A 111 7.68 4.81 6.83
CA LYS A 111 6.23 4.73 6.67
C LYS A 111 5.77 3.30 6.44
N TRP A 112 6.55 2.52 5.70
CA TRP A 112 6.22 1.11 5.46
C TRP A 112 6.23 0.31 6.73
N LEU A 113 7.24 0.50 7.57
CA LEU A 113 7.33 -0.19 8.86
C LEU A 113 6.16 0.17 9.75
N ASP A 114 5.75 1.44 9.76
CA ASP A 114 4.59 1.88 10.53
C ASP A 114 3.30 1.21 10.03
N ILE A 115 3.17 1.04 8.73
CA ILE A 115 1.98 0.44 8.14
C ILE A 115 1.93 -1.06 8.42
N ILE A 116 3.08 -1.73 8.36
CA ILE A 116 3.15 -3.18 8.55
C ILE A 116 2.94 -3.56 10.01
N GLU A 117 3.45 -2.75 10.92
CA GLU A 117 3.24 -2.97 12.34
C GLU A 117 1.85 -2.56 12.78
#